data_f8fcca57a50f1d9514d6dc405ee3a696
#
_entry.id   f8fcca57a50f1d9514d6dc405ee3a696
#
_cell.length_a   1.000
_cell.length_b   1.000
_cell.length_c   1.000
_cell.angle_alpha   90.00
_cell.angle_beta   90.00
_cell.angle_gamma   90.00
#
_symmetry.space_group_name_H-M   'P 1'
#
loop_
_entity.id
_entity.type
_entity.pdbx_description
1 polymer ?
#
loop_
_entity_poly.entity_id
_entity_poly.type
_entity_poly.pdbx_seq_one_letter_code
_entity_poly.pdbx_strand_id
1 'polypeptide(L)'
;IQADEKELTDLGFDVTIISLKDYFNDKEKLLNRLKEFNAFYVIGGNTFALRQAMYLSGFDEYLKTIENNPNYLYAGYSAGICVLAKDMHGLEMCDEPNINPYGIDTMWNGLGYFDYIFLPHYKSNHKETELIDGCVEYCDKHNIKYKTLRDGDVIIQQIEKQVER
;
A
#
# COMPACT_ATOMS: atom_id res chain seq x y z
N ILE A 1 -9.71 0.68 11.47
CA ILE A 1 -10.49 1.76 10.79
C ILE A 1 -10.95 2.81 11.81
N GLN A 2 -11.74 2.46 12.82
CA GLN A 2 -12.22 3.46 13.81
C GLN A 2 -11.09 4.10 14.63
N ALA A 3 -10.06 3.33 14.97
CA ALA A 3 -8.89 3.87 15.66
C ALA A 3 -8.11 4.84 14.76
N ASP A 4 -7.85 4.46 13.53
CA ASP A 4 -7.13 5.29 12.55
C ASP A 4 -7.90 6.59 12.25
N GLU A 5 -9.23 6.51 12.07
CA GLU A 5 -10.09 7.67 11.87
C GLU A 5 -9.98 8.63 13.04
N LYS A 6 -10.06 8.12 14.27
CA LYS A 6 -9.94 8.94 15.47
C LYS A 6 -8.57 9.60 15.57
N GLU A 7 -7.49 8.86 15.36
CA GLU A 7 -6.13 9.39 15.43
C GLU A 7 -5.90 10.50 14.41
N LEU A 8 -6.33 10.31 13.17
CA LEU A 8 -6.20 11.31 12.12
C LEU A 8 -7.06 12.56 12.42
N THR A 9 -8.27 12.37 12.96
CA THR A 9 -9.15 13.49 13.37
C THR A 9 -8.54 14.26 14.54
N ASP A 10 -7.96 13.57 15.53
CA ASP A 10 -7.28 14.21 16.67
C ASP A 10 -6.05 15.03 16.20
N LEU A 11 -5.42 14.63 15.08
CA LEU A 11 -4.35 15.39 14.43
C LEU A 11 -4.85 16.57 13.56
N GLY A 12 -6.17 16.76 13.45
CA GLY A 12 -6.78 17.89 12.74
C GLY A 12 -7.11 17.64 11.28
N PHE A 13 -7.07 16.38 10.81
CA PHE A 13 -7.53 16.03 9.46
C PHE A 13 -9.07 15.93 9.42
N ASP A 14 -9.64 16.38 8.30
CA ASP A 14 -11.04 16.07 7.94
C ASP A 14 -11.06 14.71 7.25
N VAL A 15 -11.55 13.68 7.96
CA VAL A 15 -11.42 12.27 7.54
C VAL A 15 -12.70 11.78 6.89
N THR A 16 -12.57 11.20 5.72
CA THR A 16 -13.65 10.46 5.05
C THR A 16 -13.18 9.02 4.75
N ILE A 17 -13.93 8.05 5.23
CA ILE A 17 -13.66 6.64 4.96
C ILE A 17 -14.21 6.26 3.58
N ILE A 18 -13.36 5.70 2.73
CA ILE A 18 -13.72 5.18 1.41
C ILE A 18 -13.42 3.69 1.35
N SER A 19 -14.42 2.88 1.02
CA SER A 19 -14.26 1.47 0.72
C SER A 19 -14.11 1.29 -0.80
N LEU A 20 -12.95 0.86 -1.27
CA LEU A 20 -12.71 0.65 -2.70
C LEU A 20 -13.67 -0.35 -3.33
N LYS A 21 -14.16 -1.32 -2.55
CA LYS A 21 -15.13 -2.35 -3.01
C LYS A 21 -16.43 -1.75 -3.55
N ASP A 22 -16.84 -0.62 -3.00
CA ASP A 22 -18.09 0.03 -3.39
C ASP A 22 -18.02 0.64 -4.80
N TYR A 23 -16.82 0.63 -5.41
CA TYR A 23 -16.54 1.27 -6.70
C TYR A 23 -16.04 0.29 -7.79
N PHE A 24 -16.01 -1.01 -7.56
CA PHE A 24 -15.49 -1.96 -8.54
C PHE A 24 -16.22 -1.93 -9.89
N ASN A 25 -17.48 -1.58 -9.88
CA ASN A 25 -18.30 -1.46 -11.11
C ASN A 25 -18.51 -0.01 -11.57
N ASP A 26 -17.89 0.96 -10.90
CA ASP A 26 -18.06 2.38 -11.17
C ASP A 26 -16.80 3.17 -10.84
N LYS A 27 -15.75 2.93 -11.62
CA LYS A 27 -14.47 3.61 -11.48
C LYS A 27 -14.59 5.13 -11.62
N GLU A 28 -15.46 5.59 -12.54
CA GLU A 28 -15.65 7.03 -12.77
C GLU A 28 -16.18 7.73 -11.52
N LYS A 29 -17.12 7.09 -10.83
CA LYS A 29 -17.63 7.62 -9.56
C LYS A 29 -16.55 7.75 -8.51
N LEU A 30 -15.65 6.73 -8.39
CA LEU A 30 -14.51 6.83 -7.49
C LEU A 30 -13.58 7.98 -7.90
N LEU A 31 -13.18 8.04 -9.17
CA LEU A 31 -12.28 9.08 -9.67
C LEU A 31 -12.80 10.48 -9.39
N ASN A 32 -14.11 10.70 -9.56
CA ASN A 32 -14.74 11.98 -9.24
C ASN A 32 -14.72 12.27 -7.74
N ARG A 33 -14.96 11.25 -6.90
CA ARG A 33 -14.91 11.40 -5.44
C ARG A 33 -13.49 11.70 -4.94
N LEU A 34 -12.46 11.05 -5.51
CA LEU A 34 -11.07 11.23 -5.09
C LEU A 34 -10.54 12.65 -5.34
N LYS A 35 -11.08 13.37 -6.30
CA LYS A 35 -10.70 14.77 -6.60
C LYS A 35 -11.01 15.74 -5.46
N GLU A 36 -11.87 15.35 -4.53
CA GLU A 36 -12.22 16.16 -3.37
C GLU A 36 -11.16 16.12 -2.25
N PHE A 37 -10.19 15.19 -2.36
CA PHE A 37 -9.15 14.94 -1.35
C PHE A 37 -7.76 15.22 -1.89
N ASN A 38 -6.86 15.61 -1.01
CA ASN A 38 -5.44 15.81 -1.31
C ASN A 38 -4.51 14.92 -0.46
N ALA A 39 -5.07 14.12 0.43
CA ALA A 39 -4.33 13.14 1.21
C ALA A 39 -5.07 11.79 1.22
N PHE A 40 -4.33 10.71 1.06
CA PHE A 40 -4.83 9.34 1.07
C PHE A 40 -4.07 8.54 2.11
N TYR A 41 -4.78 8.05 3.12
CA TYR A 41 -4.24 7.20 4.16
C TYR A 41 -4.71 5.78 3.94
N VAL A 42 -3.79 4.90 3.53
CA VAL A 42 -4.10 3.51 3.14
C VAL A 42 -3.75 2.57 4.29
N ILE A 43 -4.78 1.92 4.81
CA ILE A 43 -4.66 1.03 5.98
C ILE A 43 -4.09 -0.32 5.61
N GLY A 44 -3.62 -1.05 6.64
CA GLY A 44 -3.13 -2.42 6.54
C GLY A 44 -4.20 -3.45 6.19
N GLY A 45 -3.77 -4.69 6.09
CA GLY A 45 -4.56 -5.85 5.70
C GLY A 45 -3.72 -6.81 4.87
N ASN A 46 -4.32 -7.60 3.99
CA ASN A 46 -3.57 -8.41 3.04
C ASN A 46 -3.18 -7.58 1.81
N THR A 47 -1.89 -7.57 1.49
CA THR A 47 -1.31 -6.74 0.41
C THR A 47 -1.84 -7.13 -0.98
N PHE A 48 -2.02 -8.42 -1.25
CA PHE A 48 -2.51 -8.89 -2.54
C PHE A 48 -4.00 -8.53 -2.74
N ALA A 49 -4.82 -8.67 -1.68
CA ALA A 49 -6.21 -8.23 -1.72
C ALA A 49 -6.34 -6.71 -1.90
N LEU A 50 -5.48 -5.94 -1.22
CA LEU A 50 -5.44 -4.48 -1.40
C LEU A 50 -5.07 -4.11 -2.84
N ARG A 51 -4.06 -4.78 -3.42
CA ARG A 51 -3.64 -4.54 -4.80
C ARG A 51 -4.77 -4.82 -5.80
N GLN A 52 -5.50 -5.92 -5.61
CA GLN A 52 -6.68 -6.25 -6.42
C GLN A 52 -7.78 -5.19 -6.27
N ALA A 53 -8.06 -4.74 -5.04
CA ALA A 53 -9.06 -3.71 -4.80
C ALA A 53 -8.70 -2.38 -5.47
N MET A 54 -7.44 -1.97 -5.44
CA MET A 54 -6.96 -0.77 -6.11
C MET A 54 -7.14 -0.86 -7.63
N TYR A 55 -6.83 -2.02 -8.22
CA TYR A 55 -7.01 -2.26 -9.66
C TYR A 55 -8.49 -2.23 -10.07
N LEU A 56 -9.34 -2.96 -9.36
CA LEU A 56 -10.75 -3.08 -9.69
C LEU A 56 -11.49 -1.75 -9.55
N SER A 57 -11.11 -0.92 -8.59
CA SER A 57 -11.72 0.39 -8.35
C SER A 57 -11.14 1.49 -9.24
N GLY A 58 -9.93 1.29 -9.81
CA GLY A 58 -9.21 2.33 -10.55
C GLY A 58 -8.43 3.31 -9.66
N PHE A 59 -8.29 2.99 -8.37
CA PHE A 59 -7.51 3.83 -7.46
C PHE A 59 -6.02 3.90 -7.86
N ASP A 60 -5.44 2.79 -8.32
CA ASP A 60 -4.08 2.73 -8.85
C ASP A 60 -3.90 3.62 -10.10
N GLU A 61 -4.90 3.67 -10.98
CA GLU A 61 -4.88 4.56 -12.14
C GLU A 61 -4.93 6.04 -11.70
N TYR A 62 -5.76 6.37 -10.70
CA TYR A 62 -5.85 7.72 -10.16
C TYR A 62 -4.52 8.17 -9.53
N LEU A 63 -3.87 7.33 -8.72
CA LEU A 63 -2.59 7.65 -8.10
C LEU A 63 -1.53 8.06 -9.13
N LYS A 64 -1.49 7.41 -10.30
CA LYS A 64 -0.59 7.77 -11.40
C LYS A 64 -0.86 9.16 -11.98
N THR A 65 -2.10 9.63 -11.92
CA THR A 65 -2.44 10.97 -12.43
C THR A 65 -1.93 12.08 -11.52
N ILE A 66 -1.71 11.79 -10.25
CA ILE A 66 -1.31 12.77 -9.22
C ILE A 66 0.11 12.58 -8.70
N GLU A 67 0.84 11.53 -9.12
CA GLU A 67 2.15 11.14 -8.58
C GLU A 67 3.22 12.25 -8.57
N ASN A 68 3.13 13.22 -9.48
CA ASN A 68 4.07 14.35 -9.58
C ASN A 68 3.49 15.66 -9.05
N ASN A 69 2.35 15.62 -8.38
CA ASN A 69 1.71 16.81 -7.83
C ASN A 69 2.07 16.96 -6.34
N PRO A 70 2.87 17.98 -5.97
CA PRO A 70 3.34 18.15 -4.60
C PRO A 70 2.23 18.49 -3.60
N ASN A 71 1.01 18.76 -4.08
CA ASN A 71 -0.13 19.05 -3.22
C ASN A 71 -0.85 17.79 -2.74
N TYR A 72 -0.40 16.60 -3.16
CA TYR A 72 -0.99 15.33 -2.74
C TYR A 72 -0.06 14.56 -1.82
N LEU A 73 -0.64 13.89 -0.84
CA LEU A 73 0.03 13.00 0.09
C LEU A 73 -0.55 11.59 -0.03
N TYR A 74 0.29 10.61 -0.25
CA TYR A 74 -0.01 9.21 0.04
C TYR A 74 0.66 8.82 1.35
N ALA A 75 -0.09 8.31 2.29
CA ALA A 75 0.40 7.74 3.54
C ALA A 75 -0.23 6.36 3.75
N GLY A 76 0.41 5.52 4.54
CA GLY A 76 -0.14 4.20 4.86
C GLY A 76 0.79 3.41 5.76
N TYR A 77 0.31 2.24 6.19
CA TYR A 77 1.08 1.30 7.00
C TYR A 77 0.79 -0.15 6.59
N SER A 78 1.68 -1.08 6.93
CA SER A 78 1.56 -2.51 6.61
C SER A 78 1.29 -2.72 5.12
N ALA A 79 0.20 -3.40 4.72
CA ALA A 79 -0.17 -3.60 3.32
C ALA A 79 -0.22 -2.27 2.53
N GLY A 80 -0.63 -1.17 3.17
CA GLY A 80 -0.70 0.15 2.54
C GLY A 80 0.65 0.68 2.05
N ILE A 81 1.77 0.23 2.62
CA ILE A 81 3.12 0.55 2.12
C ILE A 81 3.69 -0.59 1.28
N CYS A 82 3.39 -1.85 1.59
CA CYS A 82 3.90 -3.00 0.85
C CYS A 82 3.46 -2.96 -0.62
N VAL A 83 2.23 -2.54 -0.89
CA VAL A 83 1.67 -2.42 -2.25
C VAL A 83 2.40 -1.40 -3.14
N LEU A 84 3.22 -0.51 -2.56
CA LEU A 84 3.99 0.49 -3.32
C LEU A 84 5.18 -0.09 -4.09
N ALA A 85 5.60 -1.31 -3.79
CA ALA A 85 6.67 -2.00 -4.49
C ALA A 85 6.36 -2.18 -5.99
N LYS A 86 7.39 -2.30 -6.81
CA LYS A 86 7.25 -2.65 -8.22
C LYS A 86 6.88 -4.12 -8.38
N ASP A 87 7.50 -4.98 -7.59
CA ASP A 87 7.30 -6.42 -7.55
C ASP A 87 7.02 -6.83 -6.10
N MET A 88 6.01 -7.65 -5.88
CA MET A 88 5.58 -8.07 -4.55
C MET A 88 6.04 -9.49 -4.19
N HIS A 89 6.86 -10.14 -5.03
CA HIS A 89 7.48 -11.42 -4.65
C HIS A 89 8.34 -11.26 -3.39
N GLY A 90 8.20 -12.19 -2.48
CA GLY A 90 8.78 -12.15 -1.13
C GLY A 90 7.73 -11.81 -0.06
N LEU A 91 6.65 -11.11 -0.42
CA LEU A 91 5.56 -10.81 0.52
C LEU A 91 4.63 -12.01 0.73
N GLU A 92 4.64 -13.02 -0.15
CA GLU A 92 3.88 -14.27 0.03
C GLU A 92 4.29 -15.06 1.27
N MET A 93 5.42 -14.72 1.87
CA MET A 93 5.87 -15.32 3.12
C MET A 93 5.10 -14.79 4.34
N CYS A 94 4.49 -13.63 4.23
CA CYS A 94 3.72 -13.01 5.32
C CYS A 94 2.26 -12.72 4.96
N ASP A 95 1.94 -12.57 3.68
CA ASP A 95 0.58 -12.38 3.19
C ASP A 95 0.19 -13.49 2.22
N GLU A 96 -0.91 -14.19 2.45
CA GLU A 96 -1.42 -15.24 1.55
C GLU A 96 -1.84 -14.63 0.20
N PRO A 97 -1.17 -14.99 -0.92
CA PRO A 97 -1.45 -14.38 -2.22
C PRO A 97 -2.72 -14.91 -2.90
N ASN A 98 -3.16 -16.13 -2.54
CA ASN A 98 -4.24 -16.84 -3.25
C ASN A 98 -5.62 -16.67 -2.59
N ILE A 99 -5.78 -15.71 -1.69
CA ILE A 99 -7.09 -15.51 -1.04
C ILE A 99 -8.20 -15.12 -2.00
N ASN A 100 -7.84 -14.60 -3.17
CA ASN A 100 -8.74 -14.25 -4.29
C ASN A 100 -10.14 -13.75 -3.87
N PRO A 101 -10.24 -12.72 -3.03
CA PRO A 101 -11.52 -12.29 -2.45
C PRO A 101 -12.44 -11.63 -3.48
N TYR A 102 -11.92 -11.29 -4.66
CA TYR A 102 -12.64 -10.52 -5.67
C TYR A 102 -12.75 -11.23 -7.02
N GLY A 103 -12.38 -12.50 -7.10
CA GLY A 103 -12.58 -13.33 -8.29
C GLY A 103 -11.62 -13.03 -9.45
N ILE A 104 -10.48 -12.40 -9.17
CA ILE A 104 -9.40 -12.19 -10.14
C ILE A 104 -8.11 -12.85 -9.67
N ASP A 105 -7.23 -13.16 -10.59
CA ASP A 105 -5.94 -13.79 -10.28
C ASP A 105 -5.06 -12.90 -9.40
N THR A 106 -4.14 -13.53 -8.68
CA THR A 106 -3.14 -12.84 -7.86
C THR A 106 -2.34 -11.85 -8.70
N MET A 107 -2.29 -10.61 -8.25
CA MET A 107 -1.47 -9.58 -8.87
C MET A 107 -0.13 -9.51 -8.14
N TRP A 108 0.95 -9.86 -8.84
CA TRP A 108 2.32 -9.82 -8.30
C TRP A 108 3.00 -8.47 -8.47
N ASN A 109 2.50 -7.65 -9.41
CA ASN A 109 3.00 -6.29 -9.59
C ASN A 109 2.29 -5.35 -8.62
N GLY A 110 3.05 -4.66 -7.78
CA GLY A 110 2.54 -3.58 -6.96
C GLY A 110 2.30 -2.30 -7.77
N LEU A 111 2.35 -1.15 -7.12
CA LEU A 111 2.10 0.15 -7.76
C LEU A 111 3.33 0.71 -8.50
N GLY A 112 4.52 0.18 -8.23
CA GLY A 112 5.74 0.49 -8.99
C GLY A 112 6.49 1.73 -8.53
N TYR A 113 6.22 2.25 -7.34
CA TYR A 113 6.92 3.42 -6.78
C TYR A 113 8.31 3.11 -6.23
N PHE A 114 8.56 1.85 -5.83
CA PHE A 114 9.83 1.41 -5.27
C PHE A 114 10.32 0.12 -5.94
N ASP A 115 11.63 0.02 -6.16
CA ASP A 115 12.29 -1.18 -6.70
C ASP A 115 12.69 -2.18 -5.61
N TYR A 116 12.09 -2.07 -4.45
CA TYR A 116 12.24 -2.94 -3.28
C TYR A 116 10.91 -3.09 -2.56
N ILE A 117 10.77 -4.17 -1.77
CA ILE A 117 9.61 -4.39 -0.92
C ILE A 117 9.84 -3.79 0.48
N PHE A 118 8.77 -3.36 1.12
CA PHE A 118 8.77 -3.02 2.54
C PHE A 118 8.42 -4.25 3.36
N LEU A 119 9.16 -4.46 4.46
CA LEU A 119 8.90 -5.48 5.47
C LEU A 119 8.62 -4.79 6.81
N PRO A 120 7.35 -4.38 7.04
CA PRO A 120 6.93 -3.75 8.29
C PRO A 120 6.95 -4.74 9.45
N HIS A 121 6.80 -4.25 10.68
CA HIS A 121 6.75 -5.04 11.91
C HIS A 121 8.05 -5.81 12.24
N TYR A 122 9.15 -5.51 11.55
CA TYR A 122 10.44 -6.17 11.78
C TYR A 122 10.94 -5.91 13.20
N LYS A 123 11.19 -6.98 13.98
CA LYS A 123 11.63 -6.91 15.39
C LYS A 123 10.79 -5.97 16.25
N SER A 124 9.49 -5.94 16.02
CA SER A 124 8.49 -5.18 16.76
C SER A 124 7.71 -6.09 17.72
N ASN A 125 6.97 -5.51 18.65
CA ASN A 125 6.03 -6.26 19.48
C ASN A 125 4.71 -6.48 18.69
N HIS A 126 4.79 -7.24 17.62
CA HIS A 126 3.68 -7.50 16.70
C HIS A 126 3.57 -9.00 16.40
N LYS A 127 2.35 -9.48 16.21
CA LYS A 127 2.05 -10.90 15.93
C LYS A 127 2.72 -11.43 14.65
N GLU A 128 3.03 -10.57 13.71
CA GLU A 128 3.63 -10.92 12.42
C GLU A 128 5.16 -10.88 12.42
N THR A 129 5.80 -10.47 13.52
CA THR A 129 7.27 -10.30 13.59
C THR A 129 8.02 -11.58 13.18
N GLU A 130 7.57 -12.76 13.62
CA GLU A 130 8.22 -14.03 13.26
C GLU A 130 8.08 -14.35 11.76
N LEU A 131 6.94 -13.99 11.15
CA LEU A 131 6.74 -14.14 9.70
C LEU A 131 7.66 -13.19 8.92
N ILE A 132 7.87 -11.98 9.42
CA ILE A 132 8.76 -11.01 8.77
C ILE A 132 10.23 -11.47 8.81
N ASP A 133 10.69 -12.13 9.87
CA ASP A 133 12.02 -12.74 9.89
C ASP A 133 12.16 -13.79 8.77
N GLY A 134 11.12 -14.60 8.52
CA GLY A 134 11.06 -15.53 7.39
C GLY A 134 11.07 -14.82 6.03
N CYS A 135 10.40 -13.66 5.91
CA CYS A 135 10.45 -12.84 4.70
C CYS A 135 11.87 -12.33 4.43
N VAL A 136 12.58 -11.89 5.47
CA VAL A 136 13.99 -11.43 5.35
C VAL A 136 14.89 -12.56 4.84
N GLU A 137 14.82 -13.75 5.45
CA GLU A 137 15.60 -14.93 5.02
C GLU A 137 15.28 -15.32 3.56
N TYR A 138 14.00 -15.28 3.18
CA TYR A 138 13.56 -15.56 1.83
C TYR A 138 14.13 -14.55 0.83
N CYS A 139 14.02 -13.25 1.14
CA CYS A 139 14.53 -12.17 0.30
C CYS A 139 16.05 -12.26 0.12
N ASP A 140 16.80 -12.51 1.18
CA ASP A 140 18.25 -12.68 1.13
C ASP A 140 18.63 -13.86 0.22
N LYS A 141 17.94 -15.00 0.37
CA LYS A 141 18.18 -16.19 -0.44
C LYS A 141 17.90 -15.98 -1.93
N HIS A 142 16.90 -15.15 -2.27
CA HIS A 142 16.46 -14.93 -3.65
C HIS A 142 16.97 -13.61 -4.25
N ASN A 143 17.84 -12.88 -3.53
CA ASN A 143 18.35 -11.56 -3.92
C ASN A 143 17.24 -10.53 -4.22
N ILE A 144 16.15 -10.59 -3.45
CA ILE A 144 15.06 -9.61 -3.50
C ILE A 144 15.46 -8.41 -2.67
N LYS A 145 15.38 -7.21 -3.22
CA LYS A 145 15.65 -5.99 -2.47
C LYS A 145 14.50 -5.70 -1.51
N TYR A 146 14.82 -5.40 -0.27
CA TYR A 146 13.83 -5.07 0.75
C TYR A 146 14.31 -3.98 1.70
N LYS A 147 13.37 -3.40 2.44
CA LYS A 147 13.62 -2.47 3.54
C LYS A 147 12.76 -2.84 4.74
N THR A 148 13.40 -3.19 5.84
CA THR A 148 12.71 -3.48 7.10
C THR A 148 12.31 -2.19 7.82
N LEU A 149 11.15 -2.22 8.48
CA LEU A 149 10.64 -1.15 9.32
C LEU A 149 10.13 -1.72 10.64
N ARG A 150 10.49 -1.09 11.74
CA ARG A 150 9.89 -1.36 13.05
C ARG A 150 8.60 -0.56 13.18
N ASP A 151 7.73 -0.99 14.10
CA ASP A 151 6.58 -0.17 14.48
C ASP A 151 7.07 1.15 15.06
N GLY A 152 6.55 2.25 14.50
CA GLY A 152 7.00 3.61 14.83
C GLY A 152 8.03 4.18 13.87
N ASP A 153 8.70 3.39 13.03
CA ASP A 153 9.57 3.92 11.98
C ASP A 153 8.73 4.62 10.89
N VAL A 154 9.23 5.75 10.40
CA VAL A 154 8.58 6.53 9.36
C VAL A 154 9.56 6.78 8.21
N ILE A 155 9.08 6.62 6.98
CA ILE A 155 9.77 7.03 5.77
C ILE A 155 8.98 8.17 5.14
N ILE A 156 9.65 9.28 4.87
CA ILE A 156 9.10 10.40 4.12
C ILE A 156 9.90 10.50 2.83
N GLN A 157 9.24 10.38 1.70
CA GLN A 157 9.89 10.45 0.38
C GLN A 157 9.02 11.24 -0.59
N GLN A 158 9.65 12.14 -1.32
CA GLN A 158 9.05 12.79 -2.48
C GLN A 158 9.30 11.91 -3.72
N ILE A 159 8.25 11.62 -4.47
CA ILE A 159 8.35 10.90 -5.74
C ILE A 159 8.61 11.93 -6.83
N GLU A 160 9.80 11.86 -7.44
CA GLU A 160 10.17 12.68 -8.59
C GLU A 160 10.20 11.81 -9.85
N LYS A 161 9.72 12.33 -10.98
CA LYS A 161 9.91 11.66 -12.27
C LYS A 161 11.40 11.52 -12.55
N GLN A 162 11.85 10.29 -12.76
CA GLN A 162 13.11 10.08 -13.47
C GLN A 162 12.92 10.62 -14.89
N VAL A 163 13.53 11.75 -15.19
CA VAL A 163 13.64 12.24 -16.55
C VAL A 163 14.63 11.30 -17.26
N GLU A 164 14.11 10.37 -18.03
CA GLU A 164 14.96 9.61 -18.97
C GLU A 164 15.64 10.61 -19.90
N ARG A 165 16.96 10.68 -19.80
CA ARG A 165 17.82 11.48 -20.67
C ARG A 165 18.28 10.60 -21.82
#